data_6a3c628a06ae90ce51fd23eb89afb59d
#
_entry.id   6a3c628a06ae90ce51fd23eb89afb59d
#
_cell.length_a   1.000
_cell.length_b   1.000
_cell.length_c   1.000
_cell.angle_alpha   90.00
_cell.angle_beta   90.00
_cell.angle_gamma   90.00
#
_symmetry.space_group_name_H-M   'P 1'
#
loop_
_entity.id
_entity.type
_entity.pdbx_description
1 polymer ?
#
loop_
_entity_poly.entity_id
_entity_poly.type
_entity_poly.pdbx_seq_one_letter_code
_entity_poly.pdbx_strand_id
1 'polypeptide(L)'
;MVFLGRRSQAPARRLIEAGAAVALATDFNPGTSPTLSLPLVMALGVSQLGLRHAEAVTAVTVNAAAALGLAANRGQIAPGCVGDLVVAAVDDWREVAYWMGTDVVSAVWTAGSACPA
;
A
#
# COMPACT_ATOMS: atom_id res chain seq x y z
N MET A 1 -10.49 -10.32 5.91
CA MET A 1 -11.24 -9.11 6.30
C MET A 1 -11.27 -9.01 7.81
N VAL A 2 -10.53 -8.04 8.34
CA VAL A 2 -10.30 -7.88 9.80
C VAL A 2 -11.61 -7.57 10.51
N PHE A 3 -12.42 -6.66 9.98
CA PHE A 3 -13.69 -6.23 10.59
C PHE A 3 -14.79 -7.30 10.61
N LEU A 4 -14.73 -8.31 9.75
CA LEU A 4 -15.70 -9.41 9.75
C LEU A 4 -15.32 -10.56 10.68
N GLY A 5 -14.21 -10.46 11.41
CA GLY A 5 -13.73 -11.53 12.31
C GLY A 5 -13.43 -12.85 11.57
N ARG A 6 -13.25 -12.82 10.25
CA ARG A 6 -12.95 -14.03 9.48
C ARG A 6 -11.54 -14.53 9.84
N ARG A 7 -11.44 -15.80 10.21
CA ARG A 7 -10.17 -16.45 10.53
C ARG A 7 -9.33 -16.75 9.30
N SER A 8 -9.95 -16.90 8.13
CA SER A 8 -9.24 -17.16 6.86
C SER A 8 -8.94 -15.84 6.17
N GLN A 9 -7.66 -15.57 5.95
CA GLN A 9 -7.13 -14.44 5.18
C GLN A 9 -6.78 -14.89 3.76
N ALA A 10 -6.58 -13.91 2.86
CA ALA A 10 -6.08 -14.19 1.51
C ALA A 10 -4.70 -14.88 1.60
N PRO A 11 -4.42 -15.90 0.79
CA PRO A 11 -3.17 -16.66 0.84
C PRO A 11 -2.01 -15.91 0.15
N ALA A 12 -1.78 -14.64 0.53
CA ALA A 12 -0.86 -13.75 -0.17
C ALA A 12 0.57 -14.31 -0.25
N ARG A 13 1.07 -14.90 0.85
CA ARG A 13 2.40 -15.52 0.85
C ARG A 13 2.55 -16.61 -0.22
N ARG A 14 1.56 -17.51 -0.30
CA ARG A 14 1.56 -18.58 -1.30
C ARG A 14 1.45 -18.06 -2.74
N LEU A 15 0.69 -16.98 -2.94
CA LEU A 15 0.58 -16.33 -4.25
C LEU A 15 1.93 -15.73 -4.69
N ILE A 16 2.62 -15.03 -3.78
CA ILE A 16 3.94 -14.45 -4.05
C ILE A 16 4.98 -15.55 -4.33
N GLU A 17 4.98 -16.63 -3.55
CA GLU A 17 5.87 -17.78 -3.76
C GLU A 17 5.60 -18.51 -5.09
N ALA A 18 4.37 -18.46 -5.57
CA ALA A 18 4.00 -18.95 -6.91
C ALA A 18 4.31 -17.95 -8.04
N GLY A 19 4.95 -16.80 -7.74
CA GLY A 19 5.34 -15.79 -8.72
C GLY A 19 4.26 -14.76 -9.07
N ALA A 20 3.13 -14.73 -8.34
CA ALA A 20 2.09 -13.76 -8.59
C ALA A 20 2.47 -12.36 -8.08
N ALA A 21 2.18 -11.32 -8.86
CA ALA A 21 2.24 -9.93 -8.44
C ALA A 21 1.01 -9.58 -7.60
N VAL A 22 1.16 -9.57 -6.28
CA VAL A 22 0.08 -9.23 -5.35
C VAL A 22 -0.02 -7.72 -5.21
N ALA A 23 -1.22 -7.16 -5.39
CA ALA A 23 -1.55 -5.78 -5.07
C ALA A 23 -2.38 -5.70 -3.78
N LEU A 24 -2.21 -4.62 -3.02
CA LEU A 24 -3.00 -4.29 -1.84
C LEU A 24 -3.80 -3.01 -2.08
N ALA A 25 -5.02 -2.98 -1.55
CA ALA A 25 -5.89 -1.80 -1.57
C ALA A 25 -6.72 -1.75 -0.29
N THR A 26 -7.31 -0.59 0.01
CA THR A 26 -8.16 -0.41 1.19
C THR A 26 -9.48 -1.16 1.08
N ASP A 27 -9.96 -1.42 -0.14
CA ASP A 27 -11.31 -1.94 -0.38
C ASP A 27 -12.37 -1.11 0.38
N PHE A 28 -12.18 0.21 0.38
CA PHE A 28 -12.99 1.13 1.18
C PHE A 28 -14.47 0.95 0.92
N ASN A 29 -15.18 0.58 1.97
CA ASN A 29 -16.64 0.53 1.99
C ASN A 29 -17.15 0.61 3.45
N PRO A 30 -18.36 1.15 3.69
CA PRO A 30 -18.87 1.33 5.05
C PRO A 30 -19.22 0.01 5.77
N GLY A 31 -19.34 -1.12 5.05
CA GLY A 31 -19.75 -2.39 5.62
C GLY A 31 -18.59 -3.21 6.21
N THR A 32 -17.48 -3.31 5.49
CA THR A 32 -16.41 -4.27 5.82
C THR A 32 -15.01 -3.69 5.87
N SER A 33 -14.80 -2.46 5.36
CA SER A 33 -13.49 -1.80 5.36
C SER A 33 -13.65 -0.27 5.44
N PRO A 34 -14.04 0.28 6.61
CA PRO A 34 -14.28 1.72 6.78
C PRO A 34 -12.95 2.48 7.00
N THR A 35 -11.95 2.25 6.15
CA THR A 35 -10.65 2.91 6.24
C THR A 35 -10.14 3.34 4.86
N LEU A 36 -9.56 4.53 4.79
CA LEU A 36 -8.83 5.05 3.63
C LEU A 36 -7.32 4.94 3.83
N SER A 37 -6.86 4.49 5.00
CA SER A 37 -5.43 4.43 5.34
C SER A 37 -4.72 3.30 4.63
N LEU A 38 -3.95 3.63 3.59
CA LEU A 38 -3.09 2.67 2.90
C LEU A 38 -1.92 2.19 3.78
N PRO A 39 -1.29 3.03 4.62
CA PRO A 39 -0.31 2.55 5.61
C PRO A 39 -0.88 1.47 6.55
N LEU A 40 -2.11 1.62 7.01
CA LEU A 40 -2.78 0.58 7.81
C LEU A 40 -2.93 -0.73 7.02
N VAL A 41 -3.31 -0.65 5.74
CA VAL A 41 -3.43 -1.84 4.87
C VAL A 41 -2.06 -2.52 4.68
N MET A 42 -0.99 -1.74 4.54
CA MET A 42 0.38 -2.27 4.48
C MET A 42 0.75 -3.00 5.79
N ALA A 43 0.45 -2.40 6.94
CA ALA A 43 0.70 -3.01 8.25
C ALA A 43 -0.07 -4.33 8.42
N LEU A 44 -1.33 -4.38 7.98
CA LEU A 44 -2.12 -5.62 7.95
C LEU A 44 -1.54 -6.65 6.96
N GLY A 45 -1.04 -6.20 5.82
CA GLY A 45 -0.33 -7.04 4.84
C GLY A 45 0.89 -7.74 5.47
N VAL A 46 1.69 -7.00 6.21
CA VAL A 46 2.86 -7.57 6.91
C VAL A 46 2.42 -8.48 8.06
N SER A 47 1.53 -8.01 8.94
CA SER A 47 1.20 -8.72 10.19
C SER A 47 0.24 -9.90 10.00
N GLN A 48 -0.67 -9.86 9.01
CA GLN A 48 -1.73 -10.85 8.84
C GLN A 48 -1.57 -11.71 7.57
N LEU A 49 -0.97 -11.16 6.51
CA LEU A 49 -0.84 -11.86 5.22
C LEU A 49 0.58 -12.41 4.99
N GLY A 50 1.52 -12.16 5.91
CA GLY A 50 2.90 -12.63 5.84
C GLY A 50 3.74 -11.98 4.74
N LEU A 51 3.42 -10.75 4.36
CA LEU A 51 4.26 -9.98 3.43
C LEU A 51 5.50 -9.45 4.15
N ARG A 52 6.62 -9.38 3.44
CA ARG A 52 7.79 -8.60 3.86
C ARG A 52 7.48 -7.12 3.64
N HIS A 53 8.16 -6.22 4.37
CA HIS A 53 7.95 -4.77 4.21
C HIS A 53 8.14 -4.29 2.76
N ALA A 54 9.18 -4.76 2.07
CA ALA A 54 9.40 -4.43 0.66
C ALA A 54 8.28 -4.94 -0.26
N GLU A 55 7.74 -6.12 0.02
CA GLU A 55 6.61 -6.68 -0.72
C GLU A 55 5.33 -5.84 -0.48
N ALA A 56 5.11 -5.36 0.75
CA ALA A 56 3.98 -4.49 1.07
C ALA A 56 4.08 -3.14 0.33
N VAL A 57 5.26 -2.51 0.30
CA VAL A 57 5.50 -1.29 -0.49
C VAL A 57 5.25 -1.55 -1.97
N THR A 58 5.82 -2.60 -2.53
CA THR A 58 5.62 -2.97 -3.94
C THR A 58 4.14 -3.23 -4.25
N ALA A 59 3.41 -3.86 -3.32
CA ALA A 59 2.00 -4.19 -3.47
C ALA A 59 1.08 -2.96 -3.54
N VAL A 60 1.44 -1.86 -2.87
CA VAL A 60 0.65 -0.60 -2.90
C VAL A 60 1.17 0.41 -3.94
N THR A 61 2.27 0.12 -4.62
CA THR A 61 2.89 1.01 -5.62
C THR A 61 2.93 0.35 -6.99
N VAL A 62 4.00 -0.37 -7.31
CA VAL A 62 4.26 -0.95 -8.64
C VAL A 62 3.17 -1.94 -9.04
N ASN A 63 2.83 -2.88 -8.16
CA ASN A 63 1.82 -3.89 -8.46
C ASN A 63 0.41 -3.29 -8.51
N ALA A 64 0.11 -2.31 -7.64
CA ALA A 64 -1.16 -1.59 -7.68
C ALA A 64 -1.32 -0.80 -8.99
N ALA A 65 -0.27 -0.10 -9.44
CA ALA A 65 -0.27 0.60 -10.72
C ALA A 65 -0.49 -0.37 -11.88
N ALA A 66 0.15 -1.53 -11.85
CA ALA A 66 -0.05 -2.57 -12.87
C ALA A 66 -1.48 -3.11 -12.88
N ALA A 67 -2.06 -3.39 -11.70
CA ALA A 67 -3.44 -3.85 -11.57
C ALA A 67 -4.46 -2.85 -12.11
N LEU A 68 -4.14 -1.55 -12.06
CA LEU A 68 -4.96 -0.46 -12.60
C LEU A 68 -4.68 -0.14 -14.08
N GLY A 69 -3.74 -0.83 -14.73
CA GLY A 69 -3.31 -0.53 -16.09
C GLY A 69 -2.46 0.74 -16.23
N LEU A 70 -1.86 1.21 -15.13
CA LEU A 70 -1.10 2.47 -15.06
C LEU A 70 0.43 2.26 -14.98
N ALA A 71 0.92 1.03 -15.14
CA ALA A 71 2.33 0.68 -14.96
C ALA A 71 3.30 1.42 -15.91
N ALA A 72 2.80 1.98 -17.02
CA ALA A 72 3.64 2.67 -18.00
C ALA A 72 4.36 3.90 -17.40
N ASN A 73 3.74 4.60 -16.46
CA ASN A 73 4.26 5.85 -15.91
C ASN A 73 3.88 6.12 -14.44
N ARG A 74 3.42 5.12 -13.69
CA ARG A 74 3.05 5.25 -12.28
C ARG A 74 3.58 4.07 -11.45
N GLY A 75 3.57 4.24 -10.13
CA GLY A 75 3.94 3.23 -9.16
C GLY A 75 5.43 3.17 -8.84
N GLN A 76 6.25 4.02 -9.45
CA GLN A 76 7.69 4.08 -9.20
C GLN A 76 8.22 5.51 -9.35
N ILE A 77 9.36 5.78 -8.72
CA ILE A 77 10.09 7.04 -8.87
C ILE A 77 11.16 6.81 -9.93
N ALA A 78 10.88 7.23 -11.18
CA ALA A 78 11.79 7.09 -12.31
C ALA A 78 11.60 8.24 -13.31
N PRO A 79 12.62 8.57 -14.12
CA PRO A 79 12.48 9.54 -15.22
C PRO A 79 11.33 9.13 -16.16
N GLY A 80 10.47 10.08 -16.51
CA GLY A 80 9.30 9.86 -17.37
C GLY A 80 8.04 9.40 -16.63
N CYS A 81 8.12 9.09 -15.33
CA CYS A 81 6.95 8.82 -14.51
C CYS A 81 6.27 10.10 -14.05
N VAL A 82 4.97 9.97 -13.76
CA VAL A 82 4.17 11.05 -13.16
C VAL A 82 4.68 11.31 -11.75
N GLY A 83 4.79 12.56 -11.35
CA GLY A 83 5.25 13.00 -10.05
C GLY A 83 4.18 12.83 -8.95
N ASP A 84 3.66 11.62 -8.78
CA ASP A 84 2.78 11.24 -7.68
C ASP A 84 3.67 10.70 -6.54
N LEU A 85 3.83 11.49 -5.48
CA LEU A 85 4.78 11.20 -4.41
C LEU A 85 4.11 11.33 -3.04
N VAL A 86 4.54 10.49 -2.12
CA VAL A 86 4.19 10.58 -0.70
C VAL A 86 5.47 10.66 0.11
N VAL A 87 5.55 11.62 1.04
CA VAL A 87 6.61 11.71 2.03
C VAL A 87 6.04 11.29 3.37
N ALA A 88 6.74 10.37 4.03
CA ALA A 88 6.41 9.91 5.37
C ALA A 88 7.38 10.52 6.40
N ALA A 89 6.87 10.90 7.56
CA ALA A 89 7.63 11.42 8.70
C ALA A 89 8.17 10.25 9.53
N VAL A 90 9.08 9.48 8.95
CA VAL A 90 9.71 8.30 9.56
C VAL A 90 11.20 8.28 9.21
N ASP A 91 12.02 7.72 10.10
CA ASP A 91 13.47 7.59 9.88
C ASP A 91 13.81 6.38 9.00
N ASP A 92 12.96 5.36 9.02
CA ASP A 92 13.11 4.14 8.22
C ASP A 92 11.81 3.87 7.44
N TRP A 93 11.92 3.65 6.14
CA TRP A 93 10.76 3.40 5.26
C TRP A 93 9.91 2.21 5.71
N ARG A 94 10.47 1.25 6.45
CA ARG A 94 9.76 0.10 7.00
C ARG A 94 8.75 0.49 8.07
N GLU A 95 8.96 1.63 8.71
CA GLU A 95 8.06 2.16 9.74
C GLU A 95 6.70 2.54 9.19
N VAL A 96 6.58 2.85 7.89
CA VAL A 96 5.29 3.13 7.24
C VAL A 96 4.31 1.96 7.42
N ALA A 97 4.80 0.71 7.40
CA ALA A 97 3.99 -0.49 7.62
C ALA A 97 4.04 -0.99 9.08
N TYR A 98 4.66 -0.24 9.98
CA TYR A 98 4.75 -0.60 11.41
C TYR A 98 3.75 0.19 12.26
N TRP A 99 3.63 1.50 12.05
CA TRP A 99 2.78 2.38 12.85
C TRP A 99 1.31 2.23 12.46
N MET A 100 0.63 1.23 13.07
CA MET A 100 -0.82 1.05 12.87
C MET A 100 -1.61 2.17 13.56
N GLY A 101 -2.47 2.82 12.79
CA GLY A 101 -3.37 3.84 13.33
C GLY A 101 -2.73 5.21 13.59
N THR A 102 -1.43 5.36 13.30
CA THR A 102 -0.74 6.65 13.34
C THR A 102 -0.65 7.18 11.90
N ASP A 103 -0.97 8.44 11.71
CA ASP A 103 -0.74 9.09 10.42
C ASP A 103 0.76 9.43 10.31
N VAL A 104 1.42 8.74 9.40
CA VAL A 104 2.84 8.92 9.11
C VAL A 104 3.07 9.73 7.83
N VAL A 105 2.00 10.11 7.11
CA VAL A 105 2.10 10.90 5.89
C VAL A 105 2.31 12.37 6.24
N SER A 106 3.42 12.95 5.81
CA SER A 106 3.73 14.37 6.07
C SER A 106 3.47 15.26 4.87
N ALA A 107 3.56 14.74 3.64
CA ALA A 107 3.25 15.51 2.43
C ALA A 107 2.89 14.59 1.25
N VAL A 108 2.10 15.13 0.34
CA VAL A 108 1.64 14.43 -0.87
C VAL A 108 1.81 15.37 -2.08
N TRP A 109 2.27 14.82 -3.19
CA TRP A 109 2.27 15.46 -4.50
C TRP A 109 1.47 14.64 -5.49
N THR A 110 0.71 15.31 -6.32
CA THR A 110 -0.01 14.70 -7.44
C THR A 110 0.39 15.41 -8.72
N ALA A 111 0.86 14.66 -9.71
CA ALA A 111 1.36 15.18 -10.98
C ALA A 111 2.42 16.29 -10.80
N GLY A 112 3.29 16.17 -9.79
CA GLY A 112 4.32 17.15 -9.48
C GLY A 112 3.86 18.38 -8.70
N SER A 113 2.58 18.50 -8.36
CA SER A 113 2.04 19.61 -7.57
C SER A 113 1.75 19.15 -6.13
N ALA A 114 2.15 19.95 -5.15
CA ALA A 114 1.88 19.67 -3.74
C ALA A 114 0.37 19.71 -3.47
N CYS A 115 -0.15 18.70 -2.78
CA CYS A 115 -1.52 18.72 -2.29
C CYS A 115 -1.60 19.53 -1.00
N PRO A 116 -2.63 20.36 -0.82
CA PRO A 116 -2.86 21.04 0.46
C PRO A 116 -3.13 19.98 1.55
N ALA A 117 -2.64 20.30 2.75
CA ALA A 117 -2.85 19.48 3.93
C ALA A 117 -4.30 19.53 4.41
#